data_9f1d9806676df92017040084c6bd2a07
#
_entry.id   9f1d9806676df92017040084c6bd2a07
#
_cell.length_a   1.000
_cell.length_b   1.000
_cell.length_c   1.000
_cell.angle_alpha   90.00
_cell.angle_beta   90.00
_cell.angle_gamma   90.00
#
_symmetry.space_group_name_H-M   'P 1'
#
loop_
_entity.id
_entity.type
_entity.pdbx_description
1 polymer ?
#
loop_
_entity_poly.entity_id
_entity_poly.type
_entity_poly.pdbx_seq_one_letter_code
_entity_poly.pdbx_strand_id
1 'polypeptide(L)'
;MTAGVFSLQNTIGYASESSGRKIVTIVFDDSFSMANENRYSNANYAIQAFIALLNEEDELHLIYMSDVARQLAAQPGNFDPSAIAKDIDLTNPQSGADQVRNNPWQGAGTPFGAVQMGYNELLSHEDTDPSTQYYLIVLSDGGFMDDATNQITIDTGTVQGQFESFYGTLMPNQTHMNTYYLAIGAEAVALTDRPDLNFHAQTASDGQSMIHAIGALADTISGRYRLDASEISVSDTLVSFTSALPLKSVSFLSQGREAAVSSVTGPNGESYEIRRNVTLAPDGYNADPSLFGNAIVTDAGGANMPAGTYQVQFTAGVDPASLNVMIEPAVECRLAVQYNGETVSAEKLAEIPEGETVTITAQAVESGTDTMVDSSFLEEGTANTLVYEVDGNEIARSDTGELTITLQLGAGRISGQIQMPGFLPKTADERFTTKSKVVYRVESDAADVSVRQNELDSCEEIRFYLTADGVKMSAEEAKNYPLSTPVLTGAEVEYEWYQDEESGEWIFKPKGETDSTGTLTVYVENEELEASGQEVIEVIPKIHYQIIQTGGQDASVGQTALGRMEPISFQIT
;
A
#
# COMPACT_ATOMS: atom_id res chain seq x y z
N MET A 1 39.04 18.02 -2.52
CA MET A 1 38.18 17.52 -1.41
C MET A 1 36.84 17.26 -2.04
N THR A 2 36.55 16.00 -2.29
CA THR A 2 35.28 15.55 -2.89
C THR A 2 34.21 15.72 -1.85
N ALA A 3 33.28 16.64 -2.09
CA ALA A 3 32.03 16.72 -1.36
C ALA A 3 31.36 15.35 -1.45
N GLY A 4 31.06 14.73 -0.29
CA GLY A 4 30.28 13.52 -0.24
C GLY A 4 28.87 13.85 -0.72
N VAL A 5 28.62 13.64 -1.98
CA VAL A 5 27.28 13.54 -2.52
C VAL A 5 26.63 12.39 -1.77
N PHE A 6 25.44 12.61 -1.22
CA PHE A 6 24.58 11.53 -0.79
C PHE A 6 24.43 10.56 -1.96
N SER A 7 25.27 9.55 -1.98
CA SER A 7 25.00 8.37 -2.76
C SER A 7 24.00 7.56 -1.92
N LEU A 8 22.71 7.83 -2.08
CA LEU A 8 21.64 6.91 -1.72
C LEU A 8 21.70 5.68 -2.65
N GLN A 9 22.90 5.12 -2.81
CA GLN A 9 23.07 3.82 -3.44
C GLN A 9 22.72 2.76 -2.40
N ASN A 10 21.59 2.11 -2.62
CA ASN A 10 21.09 0.91 -1.96
C ASN A 10 20.54 1.07 -0.53
N THR A 11 19.58 1.95 -0.34
CA THR A 11 18.62 1.75 0.73
C THR A 11 17.26 1.46 0.09
N ILE A 12 16.86 0.21 0.10
CA ILE A 12 15.47 -0.20 -0.10
C ILE A 12 14.73 0.19 1.19
N GLY A 13 14.56 1.48 1.41
CA GLY A 13 13.61 2.01 2.35
C GLY A 13 12.39 2.37 1.52
N TYR A 14 11.31 1.66 1.70
CA TYR A 14 10.04 1.98 1.07
C TYR A 14 9.50 3.29 1.64
N ALA A 15 10.00 4.41 1.14
CA ALA A 15 9.27 5.65 1.28
C ALA A 15 8.20 5.64 0.20
N SER A 16 6.97 5.33 0.57
CA SER A 16 5.82 5.58 -0.28
C SER A 16 5.79 7.07 -0.57
N GLU A 17 6.21 7.49 -1.75
CA GLU A 17 5.88 8.82 -2.24
C GLU A 17 4.47 8.80 -2.84
N SER A 18 3.49 8.62 -1.98
CA SER A 18 2.22 9.25 -2.23
C SER A 18 2.40 10.75 -1.98
N SER A 19 1.59 11.57 -2.62
CA SER A 19 1.39 12.98 -2.24
C SER A 19 0.76 13.11 -0.83
N GLY A 20 1.01 12.14 0.04
CA GLY A 20 0.47 12.05 1.38
C GLY A 20 1.08 13.10 2.30
N ARG A 21 0.28 13.51 3.27
CA ARG A 21 0.66 14.37 4.38
C ARG A 21 1.88 13.81 5.10
N LYS A 22 2.78 14.68 5.51
CA LYS A 22 3.96 14.31 6.30
C LYS A 22 3.80 14.84 7.71
N ILE A 23 4.08 14.00 8.69
CA ILE A 23 4.13 14.39 10.10
C ILE A 23 5.57 14.26 10.56
N VAL A 24 6.17 15.37 10.92
CA VAL A 24 7.59 15.47 11.23
C VAL A 24 7.76 15.93 12.68
N THR A 25 8.56 15.22 13.46
CA THR A 25 9.01 15.69 14.76
C THR A 25 10.52 15.86 14.74
N ILE A 26 10.99 17.08 15.03
CA ILE A 26 12.42 17.38 15.21
C ILE A 26 12.73 17.41 16.71
N VAL A 27 13.65 16.54 17.13
CA VAL A 27 14.28 16.58 18.44
C VAL A 27 15.60 17.31 18.32
N PHE A 28 15.65 18.51 18.90
CA PHE A 28 16.75 19.44 18.73
C PHE A 28 17.58 19.58 20.01
N ASP A 29 18.85 19.28 19.89
CA ASP A 29 19.84 19.49 20.95
C ASP A 29 20.19 20.96 21.10
N ASP A 30 19.79 21.54 22.21
CA ASP A 30 20.11 22.92 22.63
C ASP A 30 20.99 22.94 23.89
N SER A 31 21.83 21.93 24.09
CA SER A 31 22.74 21.78 25.21
C SER A 31 23.94 22.73 25.16
N PHE A 32 24.75 22.74 26.23
CA PHE A 32 25.95 23.56 26.29
C PHE A 32 26.99 23.29 25.22
N SER A 33 27.16 22.05 24.79
CA SER A 33 28.10 21.64 23.74
C SER A 33 27.73 22.25 22.39
N MET A 34 26.45 22.49 22.12
CA MET A 34 25.97 23.12 20.90
C MET A 34 26.35 24.62 20.75
N ALA A 35 26.81 25.26 21.82
CA ALA A 35 27.41 26.61 21.72
C ALA A 35 28.76 26.62 21.01
N ASN A 36 29.47 25.47 21.01
CA ASN A 36 30.77 25.37 20.36
C ASN A 36 30.61 25.47 18.85
N GLU A 37 31.55 26.13 18.17
CA GLU A 37 31.62 26.22 16.70
C GLU A 37 30.31 26.73 16.07
N ASN A 38 29.49 27.49 16.81
CA ASN A 38 28.19 27.99 16.36
C ASN A 38 27.19 26.88 15.93
N ARG A 39 27.32 25.68 16.45
CA ARG A 39 26.47 24.52 16.07
C ARG A 39 24.98 24.81 16.24
N TYR A 40 24.61 25.41 17.39
CA TYR A 40 23.23 25.81 17.65
C TYR A 40 22.70 26.79 16.58
N SER A 41 23.45 27.86 16.28
CA SER A 41 23.02 28.86 15.30
C SER A 41 22.89 28.30 13.88
N ASN A 42 23.82 27.43 13.49
CA ASN A 42 23.77 26.78 12.19
C ASN A 42 22.57 25.81 12.10
N ALA A 43 22.32 25.02 13.15
CA ALA A 43 21.16 24.10 13.19
C ALA A 43 19.83 24.91 13.22
N ASN A 44 19.77 25.98 13.99
CA ASN A 44 18.62 26.88 14.06
C ASN A 44 18.29 27.43 12.65
N TYR A 45 19.30 27.98 11.94
CA TYR A 45 19.13 28.46 10.57
C TYR A 45 18.64 27.35 9.61
N ALA A 46 19.22 26.16 9.72
CA ALA A 46 18.86 25.05 8.87
C ALA A 46 17.41 24.56 9.13
N ILE A 47 16.95 24.58 10.40
CA ILE A 47 15.54 24.29 10.74
C ILE A 47 14.60 25.38 10.17
N GLN A 48 15.00 26.67 10.19
CA GLN A 48 14.21 27.72 9.53
C GLN A 48 14.03 27.43 8.03
N ALA A 49 15.10 27.01 7.33
CA ALA A 49 15.03 26.62 5.92
C ALA A 49 14.16 25.39 5.71
N PHE A 50 14.26 24.40 6.60
CA PHE A 50 13.42 23.19 6.58
C PHE A 50 11.93 23.54 6.68
N ILE A 51 11.55 24.39 7.64
CA ILE A 51 10.17 24.88 7.82
C ILE A 51 9.65 25.53 6.53
N ALA A 52 10.47 26.36 5.90
CA ALA A 52 10.09 27.08 4.70
C ALA A 52 9.87 26.16 3.47
N LEU A 53 10.44 24.98 3.48
CA LEU A 53 10.39 24.01 2.37
C LEU A 53 9.30 22.94 2.53
N LEU A 54 8.74 22.73 3.73
CA LEU A 54 7.60 21.82 3.94
C LEU A 54 6.31 22.39 3.35
N ASN A 55 5.34 21.53 3.05
CA ASN A 55 4.05 21.94 2.51
C ASN A 55 3.07 22.39 3.62
N GLU A 56 1.98 23.08 3.24
CA GLU A 56 1.00 23.58 4.24
C GLU A 56 0.16 22.46 4.87
N GLU A 57 -0.01 21.36 4.14
CA GLU A 57 -0.70 20.15 4.62
C GLU A 57 0.16 19.26 5.53
N ASP A 58 1.47 19.49 5.56
CA ASP A 58 2.37 18.77 6.45
C ASP A 58 2.22 19.27 7.89
N GLU A 59 2.65 18.46 8.86
CA GLU A 59 2.76 18.86 10.28
C GLU A 59 4.21 18.83 10.72
N LEU A 60 4.57 19.80 11.56
CA LEU A 60 5.89 19.89 12.16
C LEU A 60 5.82 20.19 13.64
N HIS A 61 6.44 19.32 14.43
CA HIS A 61 6.59 19.45 15.87
C HIS A 61 8.07 19.58 16.24
N LEU A 62 8.37 20.45 17.17
CA LEU A 62 9.74 20.71 17.63
C LEU A 62 9.86 20.48 19.13
N ILE A 63 10.80 19.63 19.53
CA ILE A 63 11.12 19.30 20.92
C ILE A 63 12.57 19.69 21.20
N TYR A 64 12.78 20.59 22.16
CA TYR A 64 14.12 20.94 22.61
C TYR A 64 14.56 19.99 23.74
N MET A 65 15.78 19.45 23.64
CA MET A 65 16.29 18.50 24.63
C MET A 65 16.41 19.12 26.04
N SER A 66 16.67 20.44 26.14
CA SER A 66 16.67 21.16 27.41
C SER A 66 15.29 21.18 28.10
N ASP A 67 14.20 21.24 27.33
CA ASP A 67 12.84 21.20 27.88
C ASP A 67 12.56 19.80 28.44
N VAL A 68 12.99 18.75 27.71
CA VAL A 68 12.90 17.35 28.16
C VAL A 68 13.71 17.12 29.43
N ALA A 69 14.95 17.59 29.48
CA ALA A 69 15.80 17.46 30.64
C ALA A 69 15.14 18.06 31.90
N ARG A 70 14.49 19.21 31.77
CA ARG A 70 13.75 19.84 32.88
C ARG A 70 12.52 19.05 33.30
N GLN A 71 11.76 18.52 32.32
CA GLN A 71 10.58 17.71 32.60
C GLN A 71 10.96 16.42 33.33
N LEU A 72 11.96 15.69 32.84
CA LEU A 72 12.43 14.45 33.47
C LEU A 72 13.05 14.69 34.85
N ALA A 73 13.72 15.82 35.07
CA ALA A 73 14.21 16.21 36.39
C ALA A 73 13.07 16.49 37.39
N ALA A 74 11.97 17.07 36.93
CA ALA A 74 10.78 17.34 37.73
C ALA A 74 9.90 16.10 37.94
N GLN A 75 9.80 15.26 36.93
CA GLN A 75 8.94 14.06 36.87
C GLN A 75 9.68 12.90 36.19
N PRO A 76 10.56 12.18 36.89
CA PRO A 76 11.31 11.07 36.31
C PRO A 76 10.38 10.02 35.68
N GLY A 77 10.70 9.62 34.44
CA GLY A 77 9.92 8.63 33.70
C GLY A 77 8.64 9.18 33.05
N ASN A 78 8.40 10.49 33.09
CA ASN A 78 7.31 11.10 32.34
C ASN A 78 7.76 11.43 30.92
N PHE A 79 7.38 10.61 29.96
CA PHE A 79 7.66 10.76 28.52
C PHE A 79 6.45 11.30 27.73
N ASP A 80 5.58 12.08 28.37
CA ASP A 80 4.47 12.77 27.73
C ASP A 80 4.97 14.07 27.06
N PRO A 81 4.94 14.20 25.74
CA PRO A 81 5.42 15.37 25.02
C PRO A 81 4.47 16.56 25.07
N SER A 82 3.21 16.40 25.43
CA SER A 82 2.13 17.39 25.30
C SER A 82 2.40 18.75 25.96
N ALA A 83 3.30 18.78 26.95
CA ALA A 83 3.67 20.02 27.65
C ALA A 83 4.88 20.75 27.03
N ILE A 84 5.65 20.08 26.15
CA ILE A 84 6.94 20.58 25.65
C ILE A 84 7.06 20.61 24.12
N ALA A 85 6.34 19.75 23.41
CA ALA A 85 6.27 19.79 21.96
C ALA A 85 5.69 21.14 21.50
N LYS A 86 6.33 21.72 20.50
CA LYS A 86 5.92 23.02 19.93
C LYS A 86 5.46 22.77 18.51
N ASP A 87 4.18 23.01 18.27
CA ASP A 87 3.61 22.98 16.94
C ASP A 87 4.11 24.16 16.13
N ILE A 88 4.57 23.91 14.92
CA ILE A 88 5.03 24.93 13.98
C ILE A 88 3.95 25.13 12.93
N ASP A 89 3.48 26.37 12.82
CA ASP A 89 2.47 26.76 11.83
C ASP A 89 3.08 26.81 10.42
N LEU A 90 2.82 25.78 9.62
CA LEU A 90 3.29 25.69 8.23
C LEU A 90 2.41 26.48 7.25
N THR A 91 1.21 26.93 7.66
CA THR A 91 0.39 27.84 6.86
C THR A 91 0.96 29.26 6.88
N ASN A 92 1.79 29.57 7.88
CA ASN A 92 2.56 30.81 7.99
C ASN A 92 4.04 30.47 8.28
N PRO A 93 4.79 29.96 7.29
CA PRO A 93 6.15 29.49 7.50
C PRO A 93 7.14 30.56 7.95
N GLN A 94 6.88 31.84 7.67
CA GLN A 94 7.68 32.95 8.24
C GLN A 94 7.52 33.01 9.76
N SER A 95 6.29 32.87 10.26
CA SER A 95 6.03 32.84 11.71
C SER A 95 6.72 31.65 12.37
N GLY A 96 6.66 30.47 11.73
CA GLY A 96 7.34 29.24 12.19
C GLY A 96 8.87 29.43 12.24
N ALA A 97 9.46 29.96 11.17
CA ALA A 97 10.89 30.29 11.13
C ALA A 97 11.30 31.31 12.22
N ASP A 98 10.48 32.36 12.41
CA ASP A 98 10.69 33.35 13.45
C ASP A 98 10.57 32.74 14.86
N GLN A 99 9.66 31.79 15.07
CA GLN A 99 9.52 31.08 16.34
C GLN A 99 10.80 30.33 16.68
N VAL A 100 11.37 29.58 15.72
CA VAL A 100 12.65 28.86 15.91
C VAL A 100 13.80 29.84 16.13
N ARG A 101 13.91 30.88 15.29
CA ARG A 101 14.96 31.88 15.38
C ARG A 101 15.00 32.58 16.75
N ASN A 102 13.83 32.90 17.29
CA ASN A 102 13.70 33.66 18.56
C ASN A 102 13.69 32.73 19.79
N ASN A 103 13.75 31.39 19.63
CA ASN A 103 13.84 30.50 20.77
C ASN A 103 15.20 30.66 21.45
N PRO A 104 15.25 31.01 22.73
CA PRO A 104 16.52 31.22 23.41
C PRO A 104 17.25 29.90 23.63
N TRP A 105 18.55 29.88 23.33
CA TRP A 105 19.41 28.76 23.73
C TRP A 105 19.41 28.58 25.25
N GLN A 106 19.24 27.35 25.73
CA GLN A 106 19.00 27.11 27.15
C GLN A 106 20.14 26.38 27.87
N GLY A 107 20.96 25.61 27.13
CA GLY A 107 22.17 24.99 27.64
C GLY A 107 21.93 23.96 28.74
N ALA A 108 20.88 23.18 28.70
CA ALA A 108 20.65 22.09 29.66
C ALA A 108 21.18 20.72 29.13
N GLY A 109 20.77 19.60 29.73
CA GLY A 109 21.22 18.27 29.35
C GLY A 109 20.56 17.72 28.08
N THR A 110 21.10 16.60 27.61
CA THR A 110 20.70 15.88 26.40
C THR A 110 20.16 14.49 26.72
N PRO A 111 19.01 14.35 27.40
CA PRO A 111 18.48 13.05 27.79
C PRO A 111 18.10 12.23 26.57
N PHE A 112 18.41 10.93 26.55
CA PHE A 112 17.96 10.02 25.48
C PHE A 112 16.42 9.91 25.45
N GLY A 113 15.75 10.12 26.58
CA GLY A 113 14.30 10.23 26.66
C GLY A 113 13.67 11.27 25.73
N ALA A 114 14.45 12.22 25.23
CA ALA A 114 13.98 13.17 24.22
C ALA A 114 13.64 12.46 22.89
N VAL A 115 14.38 11.43 22.52
CA VAL A 115 14.09 10.60 21.33
C VAL A 115 12.77 9.87 21.53
N GLN A 116 12.53 9.31 22.73
CA GLN A 116 11.26 8.66 23.04
C GLN A 116 10.09 9.64 23.04
N MET A 117 10.28 10.86 23.54
CA MET A 117 9.23 11.90 23.48
C MET A 117 8.91 12.30 22.05
N GLY A 118 9.94 12.43 21.20
CA GLY A 118 9.72 12.67 19.76
C GLY A 118 8.92 11.57 19.07
N TYR A 119 9.18 10.34 19.41
CA TYR A 119 8.39 9.21 18.94
C TYR A 119 6.95 9.24 19.46
N ASN A 120 6.76 9.49 20.76
CA ASN A 120 5.44 9.60 21.35
C ASN A 120 4.61 10.73 20.75
N GLU A 121 5.26 11.83 20.37
CA GLU A 121 4.62 12.93 19.65
C GLU A 121 4.09 12.46 18.30
N LEU A 122 4.90 11.79 17.49
CA LEU A 122 4.45 11.22 16.23
C LEU A 122 3.27 10.27 16.40
N LEU A 123 3.32 9.39 17.41
CA LEU A 123 2.22 8.46 17.72
C LEU A 123 0.93 9.19 18.09
N SER A 124 1.01 10.36 18.76
CA SER A 124 -0.17 11.13 19.14
C SER A 124 -0.89 11.75 17.94
N HIS A 125 -0.18 11.88 16.81
CA HIS A 125 -0.68 12.38 15.52
C HIS A 125 -0.89 11.28 14.48
N GLU A 126 -0.85 10.00 14.87
CA GLU A 126 -1.12 8.88 13.98
C GLU A 126 -2.53 8.98 13.41
N ASP A 127 -2.65 8.92 12.09
CA ASP A 127 -3.93 8.92 11.39
C ASP A 127 -4.19 7.58 10.69
N THR A 128 -5.38 7.46 10.08
CA THR A 128 -5.80 6.24 9.37
C THR A 128 -5.45 6.25 7.89
N ASP A 129 -4.89 7.35 7.38
CA ASP A 129 -4.48 7.45 5.98
C ASP A 129 -3.18 6.68 5.76
N PRO A 130 -3.18 5.58 5.01
CA PRO A 130 -1.98 4.79 4.78
C PRO A 130 -0.91 5.52 3.95
N SER A 131 -1.24 6.66 3.36
CA SER A 131 -0.31 7.49 2.61
C SER A 131 0.45 8.49 3.50
N THR A 132 0.02 8.70 4.76
CA THR A 132 0.70 9.58 5.70
C THR A 132 2.08 9.03 6.05
N GLN A 133 3.09 9.89 5.96
CA GLN A 133 4.49 9.57 6.25
C GLN A 133 4.93 10.20 7.57
N TYR A 134 5.66 9.44 8.38
CA TYR A 134 6.12 9.86 9.69
C TYR A 134 7.65 9.96 9.71
N TYR A 135 8.16 11.11 10.19
CA TYR A 135 9.59 11.39 10.24
C TYR A 135 10.01 11.87 11.62
N LEU A 136 10.93 11.14 12.25
CA LEU A 136 11.62 11.55 13.46
C LEU A 136 13.03 12.03 13.08
N ILE A 137 13.32 13.30 13.32
CA ILE A 137 14.63 13.90 13.05
C ILE A 137 15.30 14.23 14.37
N VAL A 138 16.48 13.71 14.60
CA VAL A 138 17.26 13.96 15.82
C VAL A 138 18.53 14.71 15.46
N LEU A 139 18.67 15.93 15.96
CA LEU A 139 19.81 16.81 15.73
C LEU A 139 20.60 16.93 17.04
N SER A 140 21.81 16.37 17.11
CA SER A 140 22.63 16.39 18.33
C SER A 140 24.12 16.33 18.03
N ASP A 141 24.93 16.89 18.91
CA ASP A 141 26.39 16.69 18.87
C ASP A 141 26.81 15.36 19.57
N GLY A 142 25.84 14.56 19.96
CA GLY A 142 26.00 13.12 20.24
C GLY A 142 26.33 12.72 21.67
N GLY A 143 26.37 13.65 22.58
CA GLY A 143 26.49 13.32 24.00
C GLY A 143 25.12 13.12 24.66
N PHE A 144 24.56 11.91 24.60
CA PHE A 144 23.30 11.63 25.30
C PHE A 144 23.51 11.35 26.79
N MET A 145 22.62 11.88 27.62
CA MET A 145 22.54 11.56 29.05
C MET A 145 21.63 10.36 29.25
N ASP A 146 22.08 9.44 30.09
CA ASP A 146 21.22 8.39 30.63
C ASP A 146 20.18 8.99 31.57
N ASP A 147 18.93 8.72 31.34
CA ASP A 147 17.79 9.31 32.06
C ASP A 147 17.76 8.95 33.56
N ALA A 148 18.34 7.79 33.93
CA ALA A 148 18.37 7.32 35.29
C ALA A 148 19.59 7.79 36.10
N THR A 149 20.73 7.92 35.43
CA THR A 149 22.02 8.25 36.07
C THR A 149 22.50 9.66 35.85
N ASN A 150 21.93 10.39 34.90
CA ASN A 150 22.40 11.69 34.41
C ASN A 150 23.87 11.68 33.97
N GLN A 151 24.40 10.54 33.56
CA GLN A 151 25.74 10.41 33.01
C GLN A 151 25.73 10.55 31.51
N ILE A 152 26.64 11.35 30.97
CA ILE A 152 26.77 11.54 29.53
C ILE A 152 27.48 10.32 28.94
N THR A 153 26.86 9.70 27.95
CA THR A 153 27.42 8.63 27.16
C THR A 153 27.85 9.21 25.82
N ILE A 154 29.15 9.17 25.56
CA ILE A 154 29.77 9.60 24.28
C ILE A 154 30.27 8.40 23.46
N ASP A 155 30.16 7.20 24.01
CA ASP A 155 30.58 5.98 23.33
C ASP A 155 29.58 5.64 22.22
N THR A 156 30.07 5.62 20.98
CA THR A 156 29.26 5.35 19.79
C THR A 156 28.49 4.04 19.86
N GLY A 157 29.13 2.97 20.36
CA GLY A 157 28.49 1.66 20.46
C GLY A 157 27.31 1.66 21.46
N THR A 158 27.45 2.39 22.56
CA THR A 158 26.36 2.52 23.55
C THR A 158 25.20 3.33 23.00
N VAL A 159 25.47 4.46 22.35
CA VAL A 159 24.42 5.30 21.74
C VAL A 159 23.74 4.54 20.60
N GLN A 160 24.51 3.86 19.73
CA GLN A 160 23.97 3.01 18.68
C GLN A 160 23.04 1.93 19.26
N GLY A 161 23.48 1.24 20.33
CA GLY A 161 22.68 0.20 21.00
C GLY A 161 21.41 0.74 21.66
N GLN A 162 21.42 1.97 22.17
CA GLN A 162 20.22 2.63 22.69
C GLN A 162 19.19 2.88 21.58
N PHE A 163 19.61 3.42 20.44
CA PHE A 163 18.73 3.59 19.30
C PHE A 163 18.20 2.24 18.78
N GLU A 164 19.04 1.25 18.59
CA GLU A 164 18.64 -0.08 18.12
C GLU A 164 17.64 -0.73 19.08
N SER A 165 17.89 -0.64 20.40
CA SER A 165 16.96 -1.16 21.40
C SER A 165 15.62 -0.44 21.38
N PHE A 166 15.64 0.87 21.23
CA PHE A 166 14.44 1.69 21.12
C PHE A 166 13.61 1.31 19.90
N TYR A 167 14.21 1.25 18.71
CA TYR A 167 13.49 0.90 17.48
C TYR A 167 13.06 -0.56 17.45
N GLY A 168 13.86 -1.46 17.94
CA GLY A 168 13.50 -2.89 18.04
C GLY A 168 12.26 -3.13 18.92
N THR A 169 11.95 -2.22 19.86
CA THR A 169 10.81 -2.36 20.78
C THR A 169 9.58 -1.54 20.39
N LEU A 170 9.77 -0.39 19.74
CA LEU A 170 8.70 0.58 19.52
C LEU A 170 8.21 0.68 18.07
N MET A 171 8.96 0.11 17.12
CA MET A 171 8.65 0.23 15.68
C MET A 171 8.12 -1.04 14.98
N PRO A 172 7.88 -2.19 15.61
CA PRO A 172 7.53 -3.41 14.91
C PRO A 172 6.25 -3.32 14.07
N ASN A 173 5.43 -2.27 14.25
CA ASN A 173 4.18 -2.08 13.53
C ASN A 173 4.13 -0.78 12.70
N GLN A 174 5.19 0.03 12.68
CA GLN A 174 5.23 1.32 11.99
C GLN A 174 6.02 1.21 10.69
N THR A 175 5.40 0.73 9.63
CA THR A 175 6.04 0.50 8.33
C THR A 175 6.38 1.78 7.56
N HIS A 176 5.83 2.94 7.97
CA HIS A 176 5.99 4.23 7.28
C HIS A 176 6.73 5.30 8.08
N MET A 177 7.36 4.94 9.21
CA MET A 177 8.16 5.88 9.98
C MET A 177 9.65 5.75 9.60
N ASN A 178 10.26 6.91 9.32
CA ASN A 178 11.70 7.02 9.09
C ASN A 178 12.33 7.86 10.20
N THR A 179 13.51 7.47 10.64
CA THR A 179 14.28 8.24 11.61
C THR A 179 15.59 8.69 10.99
N TYR A 180 15.87 9.97 11.15
CA TYR A 180 17.10 10.59 10.71
C TYR A 180 17.87 11.12 11.92
N TYR A 181 19.07 10.64 12.12
CA TYR A 181 19.99 11.14 13.12
C TYR A 181 21.09 11.96 12.43
N LEU A 182 21.17 13.24 12.74
CA LEU A 182 22.22 14.11 12.27
C LEU A 182 23.20 14.42 13.40
N ALA A 183 24.37 13.84 13.35
CA ALA A 183 25.47 14.10 14.25
C ALA A 183 26.16 15.43 13.88
N ILE A 184 26.24 16.38 14.82
CA ILE A 184 26.67 17.75 14.59
C ILE A 184 28.05 18.00 15.20
N GLY A 185 29.03 18.34 14.36
CA GLY A 185 30.39 18.66 14.78
C GLY A 185 31.40 17.55 14.54
N ALA A 186 32.68 17.92 14.53
CA ALA A 186 33.77 17.00 14.18
C ALA A 186 33.98 15.87 15.22
N GLU A 187 33.55 16.10 16.47
CA GLU A 187 33.67 15.14 17.57
C GLU A 187 32.33 14.48 17.93
N ALA A 188 31.30 14.67 17.08
CA ALA A 188 29.99 14.11 17.30
C ALA A 188 30.00 12.58 17.24
N VAL A 189 29.08 11.96 17.99
CA VAL A 189 28.90 10.51 17.94
C VAL A 189 28.31 10.11 16.58
N ALA A 190 29.16 9.59 15.71
CA ALA A 190 28.73 9.07 14.41
C ALA A 190 28.07 7.69 14.58
N LEU A 191 26.83 7.57 14.17
CA LEU A 191 26.07 6.33 14.15
C LEU A 191 26.11 5.71 12.75
N THR A 192 25.76 4.43 12.68
CA THR A 192 25.72 3.66 11.42
C THR A 192 24.28 3.54 10.95
N ASP A 193 24.08 3.70 9.66
CA ASP A 193 22.78 3.44 9.01
C ASP A 193 22.26 2.03 9.31
N ARG A 194 20.96 1.95 9.60
CA ARG A 194 20.20 0.70 9.74
C ARG A 194 18.94 0.80 8.88
N PRO A 195 19.11 0.63 7.57
CA PRO A 195 17.96 0.70 6.65
C PRO A 195 16.87 -0.34 6.96
N ASP A 196 17.27 -1.49 7.51
CA ASP A 196 16.37 -2.54 8.01
C ASP A 196 15.46 -2.08 9.15
N LEU A 197 15.80 -0.96 9.81
CA LEU A 197 15.03 -0.31 10.87
C LEU A 197 14.51 1.07 10.45
N ASN A 198 14.60 1.44 9.18
CA ASN A 198 14.32 2.79 8.67
C ASN A 198 15.10 3.88 9.46
N PHE A 199 16.31 3.57 9.87
CA PHE A 199 17.18 4.47 10.62
C PHE A 199 18.34 4.93 9.75
N HIS A 200 18.43 6.25 9.56
CA HIS A 200 19.42 6.91 8.72
C HIS A 200 20.31 7.81 9.58
N ALA A 201 21.61 7.61 9.50
CA ALA A 201 22.57 8.40 10.27
C ALA A 201 23.54 9.16 9.36
N GLN A 202 23.75 10.43 9.69
CA GLN A 202 24.70 11.30 8.96
C GLN A 202 25.47 12.15 9.95
N THR A 203 26.71 12.51 9.55
CA THR A 203 27.55 13.43 10.32
C THR A 203 27.78 14.72 9.54
N ALA A 204 27.53 15.86 10.19
CA ALA A 204 27.87 17.19 9.70
C ALA A 204 29.02 17.74 10.53
N SER A 205 30.21 17.86 9.95
CA SER A 205 31.43 18.26 10.66
C SER A 205 31.54 19.76 10.95
N ASP A 206 30.80 20.58 10.21
CA ASP A 206 30.81 22.05 10.31
C ASP A 206 29.44 22.63 9.97
N GLY A 207 29.29 23.96 10.13
CA GLY A 207 28.02 24.66 9.90
C GLY A 207 27.51 24.56 8.46
N GLN A 208 28.39 24.54 7.47
CA GLN A 208 27.99 24.43 6.07
C GLN A 208 27.50 23.02 5.76
N SER A 209 28.21 22.00 6.19
CA SER A 209 27.78 20.61 6.02
C SER A 209 26.45 20.33 6.74
N MET A 210 26.19 20.99 7.87
CA MET A 210 24.92 20.89 8.57
C MET A 210 23.76 21.48 7.77
N ILE A 211 23.93 22.71 7.27
CA ILE A 211 22.92 23.38 6.43
C ILE A 211 22.63 22.53 5.19
N HIS A 212 23.68 21.98 4.58
CA HIS A 212 23.54 21.06 3.45
C HIS A 212 22.80 19.78 3.82
N ALA A 213 23.14 19.17 4.97
CA ALA A 213 22.52 17.91 5.40
C ALA A 213 21.01 18.09 5.69
N ILE A 214 20.64 19.15 6.42
CA ILE A 214 19.22 19.43 6.72
C ILE A 214 18.48 19.84 5.44
N GLY A 215 19.11 20.60 4.55
CA GLY A 215 18.54 20.94 3.25
C GLY A 215 18.31 19.69 2.39
N ALA A 216 19.27 18.78 2.34
CA ALA A 216 19.13 17.50 1.63
C ALA A 216 18.02 16.62 2.24
N LEU A 217 17.88 16.65 3.56
CA LEU A 217 16.78 15.97 4.25
C LEU A 217 15.43 16.56 3.88
N ALA A 218 15.32 17.90 3.84
CA ALA A 218 14.09 18.57 3.39
C ALA A 218 13.75 18.22 1.93
N ASP A 219 14.76 18.15 1.05
CA ASP A 219 14.59 17.71 -0.33
C ASP A 219 14.10 16.25 -0.40
N THR A 220 14.72 15.37 0.38
CA THR A 220 14.34 13.96 0.47
C THR A 220 12.89 13.80 0.95
N ILE A 221 12.53 14.42 2.06
CA ILE A 221 11.17 14.35 2.63
C ILE A 221 10.13 14.92 1.66
N SER A 222 10.49 15.97 0.91
CA SER A 222 9.59 16.62 -0.04
C SER A 222 9.65 16.05 -1.46
N GLY A 223 10.44 15.01 -1.71
CA GLY A 223 10.59 14.40 -3.03
C GLY A 223 11.18 15.33 -4.09
N ARG A 224 12.04 16.27 -3.66
CA ARG A 224 12.69 17.24 -4.54
C ARG A 224 14.06 16.76 -4.98
N TYR A 225 14.44 17.17 -6.18
CA TYR A 225 15.76 17.00 -6.73
C TYR A 225 16.48 18.34 -6.79
N ARG A 226 17.71 18.39 -6.26
CA ARG A 226 18.55 19.57 -6.32
C ARG A 226 19.34 19.59 -7.62
N LEU A 227 19.15 20.64 -8.42
CA LEU A 227 19.89 20.82 -9.65
C LEU A 227 21.38 21.07 -9.37
N ASP A 228 22.23 20.44 -10.16
CA ASP A 228 23.66 20.72 -10.14
C ASP A 228 23.95 22.15 -10.66
N ALA A 229 25.04 22.75 -10.20
CA ALA A 229 25.45 24.06 -10.65
C ALA A 229 25.65 24.16 -12.19
N SER A 230 25.91 23.05 -12.87
CA SER A 230 26.01 22.96 -14.33
C SER A 230 24.66 23.03 -15.05
N GLU A 231 23.55 22.74 -14.35
CA GLU A 231 22.18 22.77 -14.86
C GLU A 231 21.52 24.14 -14.68
N ILE A 232 22.20 25.04 -13.95
CA ILE A 232 21.72 26.36 -13.62
C ILE A 232 22.58 27.42 -14.29
N SER A 233 21.98 28.39 -14.96
CA SER A 233 22.66 29.57 -15.48
C SER A 233 22.30 30.78 -14.61
N VAL A 234 23.30 31.42 -14.02
CA VAL A 234 23.13 32.62 -13.18
C VAL A 234 23.79 33.82 -13.85
N SER A 235 23.03 34.90 -14.02
CA SER A 235 23.51 36.17 -14.54
C SER A 235 23.01 37.31 -13.65
N ASP A 236 23.79 37.66 -12.64
CA ASP A 236 23.48 38.61 -11.61
C ASP A 236 22.17 38.31 -10.87
N THR A 237 21.08 38.92 -11.26
CA THR A 237 19.74 38.75 -10.65
C THR A 237 18.86 37.74 -11.42
N LEU A 238 19.29 37.28 -12.59
CA LEU A 238 18.52 36.35 -13.42
C LEU A 238 19.11 34.94 -13.30
N VAL A 239 18.27 34.00 -12.93
CA VAL A 239 18.56 32.57 -12.87
C VAL A 239 17.72 31.85 -13.92
N SER A 240 18.29 30.93 -14.66
CA SER A 240 17.55 30.06 -15.56
C SER A 240 17.98 28.61 -15.42
N PHE A 241 17.03 27.70 -15.60
CA PHE A 241 17.22 26.25 -15.61
C PHE A 241 16.21 25.59 -16.55
N THR A 242 16.46 24.32 -16.92
CA THR A 242 15.54 23.57 -17.80
C THR A 242 15.15 22.27 -17.10
N SER A 243 13.85 21.99 -17.08
CA SER A 243 13.31 20.69 -16.66
C SER A 243 12.81 19.91 -17.86
N ALA A 244 13.22 18.65 -17.94
CA ALA A 244 12.71 17.72 -18.96
C ALA A 244 11.36 17.11 -18.61
N LEU A 245 10.96 17.22 -17.33
CA LEU A 245 9.71 16.70 -16.78
C LEU A 245 8.77 17.86 -16.39
N PRO A 246 7.46 17.64 -16.37
CA PRO A 246 6.54 18.57 -15.72
C PRO A 246 6.84 18.61 -14.21
N LEU A 247 6.60 19.77 -13.59
CA LEU A 247 6.94 20.02 -12.19
C LEU A 247 5.69 20.31 -11.37
N LYS A 248 5.65 19.85 -10.12
CA LYS A 248 4.69 20.29 -9.10
C LYS A 248 5.09 21.64 -8.54
N SER A 249 6.38 21.77 -8.20
CA SER A 249 6.91 22.98 -7.59
C SER A 249 8.37 23.18 -7.94
N VAL A 250 8.82 24.42 -7.76
CA VAL A 250 10.24 24.80 -7.77
C VAL A 250 10.55 25.56 -6.49
N SER A 251 11.66 25.22 -5.84
CA SER A 251 12.11 25.88 -4.63
C SER A 251 13.51 26.45 -4.82
N PHE A 252 13.77 27.55 -4.12
CA PHE A 252 15.06 28.23 -4.14
C PHE A 252 15.50 28.48 -2.71
N LEU A 253 16.72 28.15 -2.41
CA LEU A 253 17.39 28.53 -1.16
C LEU A 253 18.60 29.39 -1.52
N SER A 254 18.51 30.70 -1.28
CA SER A 254 19.64 31.62 -1.40
C SER A 254 20.27 31.83 -0.02
N GLN A 255 21.60 31.76 0.06
CA GLN A 255 22.36 31.89 1.29
C GLN A 255 23.40 33.03 1.18
N GLY A 256 23.80 33.62 2.29
CA GLY A 256 24.83 34.63 2.37
C GLY A 256 24.30 36.05 2.16
N ARG A 257 23.05 36.25 1.75
CA ARG A 257 22.36 37.52 1.62
C ARG A 257 20.87 37.32 1.45
N GLU A 258 20.10 38.35 1.75
CA GLU A 258 18.67 38.38 1.37
C GLU A 258 18.55 38.61 -0.13
N ALA A 259 18.00 37.61 -0.83
CA ALA A 259 17.70 37.65 -2.26
C ALA A 259 16.37 36.96 -2.50
N ALA A 260 15.29 37.72 -2.38
CA ALA A 260 13.94 37.25 -2.65
C ALA A 260 13.71 37.09 -4.16
N VAL A 261 12.82 36.19 -4.55
CA VAL A 261 12.35 36.06 -5.94
C VAL A 261 11.28 37.10 -6.21
N SER A 262 11.39 37.84 -7.30
CA SER A 262 10.40 38.85 -7.73
C SER A 262 9.45 38.30 -8.80
N SER A 263 9.90 37.37 -9.65
CA SER A 263 9.05 36.69 -10.63
C SER A 263 9.65 35.35 -11.07
N VAL A 264 8.77 34.44 -11.43
CA VAL A 264 9.10 33.16 -12.10
C VAL A 264 8.31 33.08 -13.39
N THR A 265 9.00 32.86 -14.50
CA THR A 265 8.41 32.74 -15.83
C THR A 265 8.70 31.35 -16.38
N GLY A 266 7.68 30.67 -16.85
CA GLY A 266 7.77 29.33 -17.42
C GLY A 266 8.09 29.29 -18.90
N PRO A 267 8.16 28.08 -19.45
CA PRO A 267 8.61 27.83 -20.82
C PRO A 267 7.77 28.53 -21.91
N ASN A 268 6.48 28.71 -21.69
CA ASN A 268 5.57 29.33 -22.65
C ASN A 268 5.32 30.83 -22.35
N GLY A 269 6.10 31.42 -21.41
CA GLY A 269 5.97 32.82 -20.99
C GLY A 269 4.90 33.05 -19.91
N GLU A 270 4.34 31.99 -19.34
CA GLU A 270 3.43 32.05 -18.19
C GLU A 270 4.19 32.51 -16.93
N SER A 271 3.48 33.22 -16.07
CA SER A 271 4.02 33.65 -14.77
C SER A 271 3.44 32.80 -13.65
N TYR A 272 4.30 32.35 -12.75
CA TYR A 272 3.91 31.56 -11.58
C TYR A 272 3.88 32.37 -10.32
N GLU A 273 2.95 32.06 -9.44
CA GLU A 273 2.81 32.70 -8.15
C GLU A 273 3.91 32.24 -7.20
N ILE A 274 4.48 33.16 -6.46
CA ILE A 274 5.41 32.87 -5.38
C ILE A 274 4.58 32.56 -4.14
N ARG A 275 4.44 31.28 -3.82
CA ARG A 275 3.63 30.81 -2.69
C ARG A 275 4.29 31.14 -1.36
N ARG A 276 5.59 31.00 -1.30
CA ARG A 276 6.37 31.23 -0.10
C ARG A 276 7.61 32.02 -0.43
N ASN A 277 7.95 32.95 0.43
CA ASN A 277 9.18 33.72 0.41
C ASN A 277 9.57 34.03 1.85
N VAL A 278 10.24 33.08 2.49
CA VAL A 278 10.61 33.14 3.89
C VAL A 278 12.01 33.75 4.02
N THR A 279 12.11 34.81 4.78
CA THR A 279 13.41 35.38 5.14
C THR A 279 14.05 34.57 6.26
N LEU A 280 15.24 34.07 5.99
CA LEU A 280 16.07 33.32 6.93
C LEU A 280 17.10 34.30 7.55
N ALA A 281 17.27 34.22 8.86
CA ALA A 281 18.19 35.06 9.56
C ALA A 281 18.84 34.33 10.74
N PRO A 282 20.03 34.75 11.17
CA PRO A 282 20.66 34.16 12.34
C PRO A 282 19.82 34.40 13.60
N ASP A 283 19.99 33.50 14.56
CA ASP A 283 19.48 33.69 15.91
C ASP A 283 20.16 34.87 16.63
N GLY A 284 19.78 35.13 17.84
CA GLY A 284 20.37 36.24 18.61
C GLY A 284 21.79 36.01 19.12
N TYR A 285 22.37 34.81 18.89
CA TYR A 285 23.69 34.42 19.43
C TYR A 285 24.83 34.52 18.42
N ASN A 286 24.54 34.41 17.13
CA ASN A 286 25.54 34.48 16.07
C ASN A 286 25.03 35.30 14.88
N ALA A 287 25.73 36.36 14.54
CA ALA A 287 25.43 37.28 13.43
C ALA A 287 26.26 36.94 12.17
N ASP A 288 26.60 35.66 11.93
CA ASP A 288 27.34 35.27 10.75
C ASP A 288 26.54 35.62 9.48
N PRO A 289 27.14 36.40 8.56
CA PRO A 289 26.48 36.79 7.30
C PRO A 289 26.05 35.60 6.45
N SER A 290 26.67 34.44 6.59
CA SER A 290 26.30 33.22 5.88
C SER A 290 24.93 32.66 6.33
N LEU A 291 24.43 33.10 7.49
CA LEU A 291 23.14 32.70 8.04
C LEU A 291 21.98 33.64 7.64
N PHE A 292 22.21 34.52 6.67
CA PHE A 292 21.13 35.25 6.00
C PHE A 292 20.74 34.61 4.68
N GLY A 293 19.47 34.64 4.35
CA GLY A 293 19.00 34.12 3.09
C GLY A 293 17.50 34.16 2.93
N ASN A 294 17.05 33.56 1.84
CA ASN A 294 15.62 33.33 1.57
C ASN A 294 15.38 31.90 1.14
N ALA A 295 14.29 31.32 1.63
CA ALA A 295 13.73 30.09 1.08
C ALA A 295 12.41 30.43 0.36
N ILE A 296 12.33 30.08 -0.90
CA ILE A 296 11.23 30.46 -1.80
C ILE A 296 10.63 29.19 -2.39
N VAL A 297 9.29 29.15 -2.48
CA VAL A 297 8.58 28.08 -3.18
C VAL A 297 7.61 28.70 -4.17
N THR A 298 7.58 28.19 -5.38
CA THR A 298 6.65 28.58 -6.43
C THR A 298 6.01 27.34 -7.05
N ASP A 299 4.74 27.44 -7.42
CA ASP A 299 3.96 26.41 -8.07
C ASP A 299 2.91 27.01 -9.03
N ALA A 300 2.12 26.16 -9.66
CA ALA A 300 1.04 26.55 -10.55
C ALA A 300 -0.36 26.52 -9.91
N GLY A 301 -0.46 26.56 -8.58
CA GLY A 301 -1.76 26.59 -7.88
C GLY A 301 -2.57 25.32 -8.00
N GLY A 302 -1.92 24.16 -7.93
CA GLY A 302 -2.54 22.84 -8.03
C GLY A 302 -2.53 22.24 -9.44
N ALA A 303 -2.12 23.02 -10.46
CA ALA A 303 -1.81 22.48 -11.79
C ALA A 303 -0.31 22.12 -11.89
N ASN A 304 0.05 21.29 -12.86
CA ASN A 304 1.45 21.01 -13.14
C ASN A 304 2.07 22.15 -13.96
N MET A 305 3.32 22.46 -13.64
CA MET A 305 4.16 23.38 -14.40
C MET A 305 4.77 22.60 -15.58
N PRO A 306 4.70 23.06 -16.84
CA PRO A 306 5.13 22.28 -18.00
C PRO A 306 6.66 22.08 -18.06
N ALA A 307 7.10 21.00 -18.70
CA ALA A 307 8.51 20.81 -19.02
C ALA A 307 9.05 21.94 -19.91
N GLY A 308 10.31 22.34 -19.71
CA GLY A 308 10.98 23.37 -20.48
C GLY A 308 11.88 24.29 -19.64
N THR A 309 12.23 25.45 -20.21
CA THR A 309 13.15 26.41 -19.60
C THR A 309 12.42 27.46 -18.78
N TYR A 310 12.84 27.60 -17.52
CA TYR A 310 12.33 28.58 -16.55
C TYR A 310 13.29 29.75 -16.40
N GLN A 311 12.74 30.93 -16.16
CA GLN A 311 13.49 32.14 -15.84
C GLN A 311 12.98 32.71 -14.51
N VAL A 312 13.92 32.98 -13.61
CA VAL A 312 13.65 33.42 -12.24
C VAL A 312 14.40 34.72 -12.00
N GLN A 313 13.66 35.78 -11.70
CA GLN A 313 14.21 37.08 -11.39
C GLN A 313 14.30 37.26 -9.87
N PHE A 314 15.50 37.48 -9.38
CA PHE A 314 15.76 37.84 -7.99
C PHE A 314 15.82 39.35 -7.76
N THR A 315 15.55 39.76 -6.54
CA THR A 315 15.60 41.19 -6.12
C THR A 315 17.02 41.73 -5.93
N ALA A 316 17.97 40.80 -5.73
CA ALA A 316 19.40 41.10 -5.61
C ALA A 316 20.21 40.02 -6.34
N GLY A 317 21.47 40.33 -6.68
CA GLY A 317 22.36 39.35 -7.30
C GLY A 317 22.58 38.15 -6.39
N VAL A 318 22.50 36.96 -6.96
CA VAL A 318 22.73 35.69 -6.25
C VAL A 318 24.10 35.10 -6.61
N ASP A 319 24.72 34.46 -5.63
CA ASP A 319 25.97 33.72 -5.85
C ASP A 319 25.61 32.28 -6.23
N PRO A 320 26.05 31.81 -7.42
CA PRO A 320 25.78 30.43 -7.82
C PRO A 320 26.26 29.37 -6.81
N ALA A 321 27.31 29.66 -6.05
CA ALA A 321 27.86 28.74 -5.04
C ALA A 321 26.99 28.63 -3.78
N SER A 322 26.12 29.61 -3.56
CA SER A 322 25.22 29.69 -2.39
C SER A 322 23.73 29.64 -2.76
N LEU A 323 23.43 29.35 -4.04
CA LEU A 323 22.06 29.15 -4.52
C LEU A 323 21.80 27.65 -4.73
N ASN A 324 20.77 27.15 -4.08
CA ASN A 324 20.21 25.85 -4.39
C ASN A 324 18.90 26.03 -5.13
N VAL A 325 18.76 25.38 -6.26
CA VAL A 325 17.49 25.26 -7.02
C VAL A 325 17.02 23.83 -6.90
N MET A 326 15.83 23.63 -6.42
CA MET A 326 15.24 22.31 -6.18
C MET A 326 13.96 22.19 -6.97
N ILE A 327 13.78 21.12 -7.71
CA ILE A 327 12.59 20.85 -8.50
C ILE A 327 11.86 19.63 -7.95
N GLU A 328 10.55 19.70 -7.90
CA GLU A 328 9.67 18.58 -7.57
C GLU A 328 8.97 18.11 -8.85
N PRO A 329 9.28 16.91 -9.37
CA PRO A 329 8.66 16.43 -10.59
C PRO A 329 7.18 16.10 -10.35
N ALA A 330 6.33 16.50 -11.29
CA ALA A 330 4.92 16.14 -11.30
C ALA A 330 4.73 14.73 -11.90
N VAL A 331 5.38 13.75 -11.31
CA VAL A 331 5.34 12.35 -11.75
C VAL A 331 5.01 11.47 -10.55
N GLU A 332 4.11 10.55 -10.75
CA GLU A 332 3.74 9.53 -9.75
C GLU A 332 3.89 8.11 -10.33
N CYS A 333 4.13 7.15 -9.46
CA CYS A 333 4.01 5.74 -9.78
C CYS A 333 2.54 5.34 -9.71
N ARG A 334 2.05 4.62 -10.71
CA ARG A 334 0.70 4.05 -10.70
C ARG A 334 0.78 2.57 -10.97
N LEU A 335 0.04 1.78 -10.20
CA LEU A 335 -0.13 0.36 -10.46
C LEU A 335 -1.33 0.16 -11.39
N ALA A 336 -1.09 -0.46 -12.53
CA ALA A 336 -2.13 -0.92 -13.42
C ALA A 336 -2.24 -2.45 -13.29
N VAL A 337 -3.39 -2.93 -12.86
CA VAL A 337 -3.67 -4.37 -12.74
C VAL A 337 -4.58 -4.79 -13.87
N GLN A 338 -4.21 -5.83 -14.60
CA GLN A 338 -5.00 -6.42 -15.68
C GLN A 338 -5.49 -7.81 -15.30
N TYR A 339 -6.77 -8.03 -15.49
CA TYR A 339 -7.42 -9.34 -15.35
C TYR A 339 -8.26 -9.60 -16.59
N ASN A 340 -8.06 -10.77 -17.24
CA ASN A 340 -8.71 -11.14 -18.50
C ASN A 340 -8.60 -10.10 -19.63
N GLY A 341 -7.47 -9.34 -19.66
CA GLY A 341 -7.20 -8.30 -20.65
C GLY A 341 -7.86 -6.95 -20.38
N GLU A 342 -8.55 -6.78 -19.27
CA GLU A 342 -9.13 -5.52 -18.82
C GLU A 342 -8.37 -4.97 -17.62
N THR A 343 -8.21 -3.64 -17.56
CA THR A 343 -7.66 -2.97 -16.37
C THR A 343 -8.72 -2.93 -15.28
N VAL A 344 -8.36 -3.38 -14.09
CA VAL A 344 -9.25 -3.46 -12.93
C VAL A 344 -8.83 -2.47 -11.84
N SER A 345 -9.82 -1.94 -11.10
CA SER A 345 -9.58 -1.11 -9.91
C SER A 345 -9.19 -1.97 -8.71
N ALA A 346 -8.64 -1.33 -7.67
CA ALA A 346 -8.35 -1.97 -6.39
C ALA A 346 -9.55 -2.71 -5.77
N GLU A 347 -10.70 -2.06 -5.81
CA GLU A 347 -11.95 -2.66 -5.31
C GLU A 347 -12.30 -3.94 -6.09
N LYS A 348 -12.16 -3.90 -7.41
CA LYS A 348 -12.42 -5.05 -8.27
C LYS A 348 -11.34 -6.13 -8.13
N LEU A 349 -10.10 -5.75 -7.84
CA LEU A 349 -9.03 -6.72 -7.52
C LEU A 349 -9.38 -7.56 -6.29
N ALA A 350 -9.97 -6.95 -5.26
CA ALA A 350 -10.44 -7.67 -4.06
C ALA A 350 -11.62 -8.63 -4.34
N GLU A 351 -12.27 -8.52 -5.49
CA GLU A 351 -13.34 -9.42 -5.92
C GLU A 351 -12.84 -10.63 -6.71
N ILE A 352 -11.60 -10.60 -7.19
CA ILE A 352 -11.01 -11.70 -7.95
C ILE A 352 -10.65 -12.84 -6.99
N PRO A 353 -11.11 -14.07 -7.22
CA PRO A 353 -10.86 -15.19 -6.32
C PRO A 353 -9.39 -15.66 -6.37
N GLU A 354 -9.00 -16.40 -5.34
CA GLU A 354 -7.73 -17.11 -5.31
C GLU A 354 -7.60 -18.08 -6.52
N GLY A 355 -6.36 -18.29 -6.96
CA GLY A 355 -6.04 -19.14 -8.11
C GLY A 355 -6.15 -18.45 -9.46
N GLU A 356 -6.74 -17.26 -9.53
CA GLU A 356 -6.80 -16.46 -10.75
C GLU A 356 -5.48 -15.73 -11.00
N THR A 357 -5.18 -15.47 -12.28
CA THR A 357 -3.94 -14.83 -12.69
C THR A 357 -4.19 -13.37 -13.08
N VAL A 358 -3.38 -12.47 -12.54
CA VAL A 358 -3.39 -11.05 -12.90
C VAL A 358 -2.01 -10.60 -13.35
N THR A 359 -1.96 -9.60 -14.25
CA THR A 359 -0.71 -8.96 -14.66
C THR A 359 -0.70 -7.52 -14.12
N ILE A 360 0.40 -7.17 -13.45
CA ILE A 360 0.59 -5.87 -12.80
C ILE A 360 1.70 -5.13 -13.53
N THR A 361 1.51 -3.83 -13.76
CA THR A 361 2.51 -2.96 -14.37
C THR A 361 2.70 -1.72 -13.52
N ALA A 362 3.94 -1.36 -13.19
CA ALA A 362 4.28 -0.06 -12.62
C ALA A 362 4.45 0.96 -13.73
N GLN A 363 3.67 2.03 -13.68
CA GLN A 363 3.60 3.07 -14.71
C GLN A 363 3.98 4.42 -14.13
N ALA A 364 4.83 5.16 -14.87
CA ALA A 364 5.06 6.56 -14.60
C ALA A 364 3.98 7.40 -15.28
N VAL A 365 3.23 8.15 -14.51
CA VAL A 365 2.19 9.05 -15.01
C VAL A 365 2.42 10.46 -14.50
N GLU A 366 1.98 11.45 -15.26
CA GLU A 366 1.97 12.83 -14.80
C GLU A 366 0.95 12.98 -13.67
N SER A 367 1.40 13.53 -12.53
CA SER A 367 0.61 13.62 -11.30
C SER A 367 -0.77 14.26 -11.54
N GLY A 368 -1.81 13.61 -11.01
CA GLY A 368 -3.19 14.07 -11.13
C GLY A 368 -3.80 13.92 -12.54
N THR A 369 -3.14 13.22 -13.45
CA THR A 369 -3.63 12.96 -14.81
C THR A 369 -3.49 11.48 -15.17
N ASP A 370 -4.01 11.08 -16.35
CA ASP A 370 -3.76 9.76 -16.93
C ASP A 370 -2.67 9.79 -18.02
N THR A 371 -1.93 10.90 -18.11
CA THR A 371 -0.88 11.07 -19.11
C THR A 371 0.35 10.27 -18.75
N MET A 372 0.72 9.31 -19.58
CA MET A 372 1.94 8.53 -19.39
C MET A 372 3.18 9.41 -19.58
N VAL A 373 4.13 9.29 -18.68
CA VAL A 373 5.46 9.85 -18.83
C VAL A 373 6.25 8.99 -19.82
N ASP A 374 7.00 9.60 -20.73
CA ASP A 374 7.82 8.89 -21.72
C ASP A 374 8.85 7.99 -20.99
N SER A 375 8.89 6.72 -21.38
CA SER A 375 9.77 5.73 -20.76
C SER A 375 11.26 6.07 -20.87
N SER A 376 11.65 6.98 -21.80
CA SER A 376 13.03 7.49 -21.92
C SER A 376 13.48 8.29 -20.68
N PHE A 377 12.55 8.72 -19.83
CA PHE A 377 12.86 9.36 -18.54
C PHE A 377 13.03 8.38 -17.38
N LEU A 378 12.80 7.10 -17.60
CA LEU A 378 13.02 6.06 -16.58
C LEU A 378 14.43 5.49 -16.72
N GLU A 379 15.03 5.10 -15.62
CA GLU A 379 16.30 4.37 -15.64
C GLU A 379 16.10 2.98 -16.24
N GLU A 380 17.08 2.53 -17.03
CA GLU A 380 17.11 1.15 -17.53
C GLU A 380 17.50 0.17 -16.43
N GLY A 381 16.85 -0.99 -16.39
CA GLY A 381 17.21 -2.11 -15.50
C GLY A 381 16.42 -2.15 -14.19
N THR A 382 17.09 -2.32 -13.06
CA THR A 382 16.53 -2.61 -11.72
C THR A 382 15.67 -1.49 -11.13
N ALA A 383 15.42 -0.44 -11.89
CA ALA A 383 14.74 0.76 -11.42
C ALA A 383 13.23 0.61 -11.24
N ASN A 384 12.60 -0.36 -11.91
CA ASN A 384 11.15 -0.55 -11.90
C ASN A 384 10.81 -1.88 -11.21
N THR A 385 10.72 -1.84 -9.89
CA THR A 385 10.46 -3.04 -9.08
C THR A 385 8.97 -3.18 -8.79
N LEU A 386 8.48 -4.40 -8.88
CA LEU A 386 7.16 -4.81 -8.42
C LEU A 386 7.30 -5.96 -7.43
N VAL A 387 6.57 -5.90 -6.33
CA VAL A 387 6.55 -6.95 -5.30
C VAL A 387 5.11 -7.30 -4.97
N TYR A 388 4.82 -8.60 -4.91
CA TYR A 388 3.57 -9.12 -4.39
C TYR A 388 3.81 -9.88 -3.09
N GLU A 389 3.07 -9.52 -2.06
CA GLU A 389 3.11 -10.10 -0.73
C GLU A 389 1.74 -10.64 -0.33
N VAL A 390 1.73 -11.70 0.47
CA VAL A 390 0.51 -12.22 1.13
C VAL A 390 0.82 -12.44 2.59
N ASP A 391 0.00 -11.89 3.47
CA ASP A 391 0.17 -11.93 4.92
C ASP A 391 1.57 -11.49 5.38
N GLY A 392 2.14 -10.49 4.68
CA GLY A 392 3.47 -9.93 4.95
C GLY A 392 4.65 -10.77 4.43
N ASN A 393 4.39 -11.83 3.66
CA ASN A 393 5.44 -12.64 3.04
C ASN A 393 5.55 -12.33 1.55
N GLU A 394 6.76 -12.07 1.06
CA GLU A 394 7.01 -11.90 -0.38
C GLU A 394 6.74 -13.20 -1.13
N ILE A 395 5.83 -13.15 -2.10
CA ILE A 395 5.44 -14.28 -2.96
C ILE A 395 6.09 -14.18 -4.33
N ALA A 396 6.16 -12.98 -4.88
CA ALA A 396 6.73 -12.74 -6.21
C ALA A 396 7.34 -11.34 -6.31
N ARG A 397 8.37 -11.23 -7.15
CA ARG A 397 9.09 -9.97 -7.44
C ARG A 397 9.44 -9.89 -8.92
N SER A 398 9.44 -8.69 -9.46
CA SER A 398 9.96 -8.37 -10.78
C SER A 398 10.72 -7.06 -10.73
N ASP A 399 11.82 -6.96 -11.46
CA ASP A 399 12.62 -5.75 -11.63
C ASP A 399 12.50 -5.18 -13.07
N THR A 400 11.44 -5.55 -13.78
CA THR A 400 11.19 -5.11 -15.16
C THR A 400 9.99 -4.18 -15.29
N GLY A 401 9.32 -3.84 -14.17
CA GLY A 401 8.11 -3.02 -14.19
C GLY A 401 6.83 -3.77 -14.58
N GLU A 402 6.92 -5.08 -14.87
CA GLU A 402 5.78 -5.95 -15.13
C GLU A 402 5.90 -7.24 -14.32
N LEU A 403 4.81 -7.67 -13.70
CA LEU A 403 4.75 -8.87 -12.87
C LEU A 403 3.42 -9.59 -13.09
N THR A 404 3.50 -10.86 -13.50
CA THR A 404 2.33 -11.74 -13.58
C THR A 404 2.31 -12.65 -12.36
N ILE A 405 1.20 -12.65 -11.62
CA ILE A 405 1.02 -13.42 -10.39
C ILE A 405 -0.25 -14.24 -10.42
N THR A 406 -0.27 -15.34 -9.66
CA THR A 406 -1.48 -16.04 -9.28
C THR A 406 -1.89 -15.60 -7.88
N LEU A 407 -3.10 -15.09 -7.72
CA LEU A 407 -3.60 -14.60 -6.44
C LEU A 407 -3.67 -15.74 -5.41
N GLN A 408 -3.18 -15.48 -4.21
CA GLN A 408 -3.25 -16.40 -3.08
C GLN A 408 -4.25 -15.88 -2.05
N LEU A 409 -4.93 -16.78 -1.35
CA LEU A 409 -5.85 -16.42 -0.27
C LEU A 409 -5.09 -15.71 0.87
N GLY A 410 -5.61 -14.61 1.34
CA GLY A 410 -5.01 -13.82 2.44
C GLY A 410 -5.04 -12.32 2.20
N ALA A 411 -4.35 -11.59 3.07
CA ALA A 411 -4.17 -10.14 2.92
C ALA A 411 -3.05 -9.88 1.89
N GLY A 412 -3.46 -9.54 0.67
CA GLY A 412 -2.57 -9.24 -0.45
C GLY A 412 -2.08 -7.80 -0.41
N ARG A 413 -0.83 -7.60 -0.80
CA ARG A 413 -0.22 -6.29 -1.04
C ARG A 413 0.59 -6.33 -2.32
N ILE A 414 0.37 -5.35 -3.18
CA ILE A 414 1.20 -5.11 -4.36
C ILE A 414 1.89 -3.77 -4.15
N SER A 415 3.21 -3.76 -4.17
CA SER A 415 3.99 -2.54 -4.16
C SER A 415 4.78 -2.40 -5.45
N GLY A 416 4.80 -1.18 -6.00
CA GLY A 416 5.53 -0.85 -7.21
C GLY A 416 6.41 0.37 -7.01
N GLN A 417 7.53 0.39 -7.70
CA GLN A 417 8.48 1.49 -7.71
C GLN A 417 8.89 1.80 -9.13
N ILE A 418 8.99 3.09 -9.44
CA ILE A 418 9.64 3.59 -10.65
C ILE A 418 10.81 4.49 -10.27
N GLN A 419 11.88 4.46 -11.05
CA GLN A 419 13.05 5.28 -10.85
C GLN A 419 13.28 6.20 -12.04
N MET A 420 13.52 7.48 -11.75
CA MET A 420 13.98 8.47 -12.72
C MET A 420 15.41 8.89 -12.38
N PRO A 421 16.31 9.05 -13.37
CA PRO A 421 17.68 9.47 -13.12
C PRO A 421 17.75 10.78 -12.32
N GLY A 422 18.48 10.75 -11.20
CA GLY A 422 18.65 11.93 -10.34
C GLY A 422 17.49 12.24 -9.40
N PHE A 423 16.37 11.54 -9.47
CA PHE A 423 15.22 11.72 -8.57
C PHE A 423 15.12 10.55 -7.60
N LEU A 424 14.43 10.79 -6.50
CA LEU A 424 14.03 9.70 -5.62
C LEU A 424 13.04 8.76 -6.32
N PRO A 425 13.05 7.46 -5.97
CA PRO A 425 12.07 6.52 -6.49
C PRO A 425 10.65 6.98 -6.16
N LYS A 426 9.74 6.84 -7.12
CA LYS A 426 8.31 7.01 -6.90
C LYS A 426 7.69 5.64 -6.67
N THR A 427 6.89 5.51 -5.62
CA THR A 427 6.28 4.24 -5.22
C THR A 427 4.75 4.30 -5.29
N ALA A 428 4.13 3.15 -5.45
CA ALA A 428 2.70 2.97 -5.31
C ALA A 428 2.42 1.67 -4.57
N ASP A 429 1.37 1.65 -3.78
CA ASP A 429 1.02 0.54 -2.90
C ASP A 429 -0.47 0.24 -3.04
N GLU A 430 -0.82 -1.02 -3.23
CA GLU A 430 -2.20 -1.47 -3.32
C GLU A 430 -2.43 -2.62 -2.35
N ARG A 431 -3.44 -2.52 -1.50
CA ARG A 431 -3.79 -3.53 -0.50
C ARG A 431 -5.19 -4.06 -0.74
N PHE A 432 -5.34 -5.36 -0.67
CA PHE A 432 -6.61 -6.04 -0.88
C PHE A 432 -6.67 -7.33 -0.07
N THR A 433 -7.87 -7.91 0.02
CA THR A 433 -8.03 -9.24 0.59
C THR A 433 -8.61 -10.14 -0.48
N THR A 434 -7.87 -11.17 -0.84
CA THR A 434 -8.29 -12.14 -1.87
C THR A 434 -9.44 -12.98 -1.34
N LYS A 435 -10.50 -13.14 -2.15
CA LYS A 435 -11.62 -14.03 -1.83
C LYS A 435 -11.24 -15.48 -2.08
N SER A 436 -11.78 -16.37 -1.26
CA SER A 436 -11.71 -17.81 -1.55
C SER A 436 -12.50 -18.13 -2.81
N LYS A 437 -12.02 -19.08 -3.61
CA LYS A 437 -12.73 -19.58 -4.77
C LYS A 437 -13.89 -20.45 -4.30
N VAL A 438 -15.12 -20.03 -4.59
CA VAL A 438 -16.31 -20.82 -4.27
C VAL A 438 -16.33 -22.07 -5.15
N VAL A 439 -16.45 -23.23 -4.52
CA VAL A 439 -16.57 -24.51 -5.21
C VAL A 439 -18.03 -24.89 -5.36
N TYR A 440 -18.53 -24.84 -6.59
CA TYR A 440 -19.87 -25.26 -6.89
C TYR A 440 -19.93 -26.75 -7.24
N ARG A 441 -21.01 -27.43 -6.81
CA ARG A 441 -21.28 -28.82 -7.17
C ARG A 441 -22.76 -29.00 -7.41
N VAL A 442 -23.08 -29.99 -8.24
CA VAL A 442 -24.46 -30.55 -8.32
C VAL A 442 -24.51 -31.78 -7.45
N GLU A 443 -25.39 -31.79 -6.50
CA GLU A 443 -25.66 -32.94 -5.62
C GLU A 443 -27.09 -33.42 -5.83
N SER A 444 -27.40 -34.64 -5.41
CA SER A 444 -28.73 -35.23 -5.51
C SER A 444 -29.20 -35.82 -4.19
N ASP A 445 -30.52 -35.86 -3.99
CA ASP A 445 -31.16 -36.51 -2.83
C ASP A 445 -31.50 -37.97 -3.05
N ALA A 446 -31.13 -38.58 -4.20
CA ALA A 446 -31.44 -39.95 -4.52
C ALA A 446 -30.48 -40.92 -3.82
N ALA A 447 -31.03 -41.87 -3.08
CA ALA A 447 -30.30 -43.05 -2.63
C ALA A 447 -30.78 -44.25 -3.43
N ASP A 448 -29.85 -45.13 -3.87
CA ASP A 448 -30.04 -46.43 -4.54
C ASP A 448 -31.43 -46.63 -5.17
N VAL A 449 -31.72 -45.93 -6.24
CA VAL A 449 -33.02 -45.99 -6.89
C VAL A 449 -33.02 -47.21 -7.80
N SER A 450 -34.00 -48.12 -7.58
CA SER A 450 -34.28 -49.20 -8.54
C SER A 450 -35.76 -49.21 -8.92
N VAL A 451 -36.07 -49.40 -10.19
CA VAL A 451 -37.42 -49.36 -10.71
C VAL A 451 -37.65 -50.45 -11.74
N ARG A 452 -38.86 -51.03 -11.82
CA ARG A 452 -39.21 -52.02 -12.84
C ARG A 452 -39.54 -51.39 -14.18
N GLN A 453 -39.19 -52.09 -15.25
CA GLN A 453 -39.43 -51.65 -16.63
C GLN A 453 -40.87 -51.20 -16.90
N ASN A 454 -41.88 -51.78 -16.24
CA ASN A 454 -43.30 -51.49 -16.43
C ASN A 454 -43.90 -50.64 -15.30
N GLU A 455 -43.07 -50.10 -14.44
CA GLU A 455 -43.45 -49.33 -13.26
C GLU A 455 -42.64 -48.05 -13.11
N LEU A 456 -42.15 -47.45 -14.22
CA LEU A 456 -41.30 -46.26 -14.18
C LEU A 456 -41.99 -45.07 -13.49
N ASP A 457 -43.30 -44.93 -13.63
CA ASP A 457 -44.08 -43.90 -12.94
C ASP A 457 -44.06 -44.03 -11.39
N SER A 458 -43.71 -45.24 -10.88
CA SER A 458 -43.59 -45.47 -9.43
C SER A 458 -42.19 -45.09 -8.87
N CYS A 459 -41.28 -44.76 -9.73
CA CYS A 459 -39.95 -44.28 -9.30
C CYS A 459 -40.08 -42.98 -8.49
N GLU A 460 -39.38 -42.90 -7.37
CA GLU A 460 -39.27 -41.66 -6.63
C GLU A 460 -38.61 -40.57 -7.47
N GLU A 461 -38.97 -39.32 -7.24
CA GLU A 461 -38.39 -38.18 -7.91
C GLU A 461 -36.93 -38.03 -7.46
N ILE A 462 -36.01 -37.89 -8.44
CA ILE A 462 -34.62 -37.59 -8.16
C ILE A 462 -34.47 -36.07 -8.20
N ARG A 463 -33.99 -35.51 -7.11
CA ARG A 463 -33.83 -34.06 -6.93
C ARG A 463 -32.37 -33.68 -7.02
N PHE A 464 -32.03 -32.87 -8.01
CA PHE A 464 -30.70 -32.28 -8.16
C PHE A 464 -30.70 -30.85 -7.64
N TYR A 465 -29.66 -30.48 -6.93
CA TYR A 465 -29.51 -29.13 -6.40
C TYR A 465 -28.05 -28.68 -6.46
N LEU A 466 -27.87 -27.36 -6.54
CA LEU A 466 -26.56 -26.74 -6.51
C LEU A 466 -26.10 -26.51 -5.07
N THR A 467 -24.83 -26.74 -4.81
CA THR A 467 -24.15 -26.37 -3.56
C THR A 467 -23.01 -25.42 -3.87
N ALA A 468 -22.77 -24.45 -2.97
CA ALA A 468 -21.63 -23.56 -2.94
C ALA A 468 -20.86 -23.87 -1.65
N ASP A 469 -19.60 -24.31 -1.77
CA ASP A 469 -18.77 -24.79 -0.64
C ASP A 469 -19.45 -25.83 0.25
N GLY A 470 -20.24 -26.74 -0.38
CA GLY A 470 -21.01 -27.77 0.31
C GLY A 470 -22.27 -27.27 1.00
N VAL A 471 -22.64 -26.02 0.86
CA VAL A 471 -23.89 -25.45 1.36
C VAL A 471 -24.90 -25.37 0.20
N LYS A 472 -26.09 -25.96 0.38
CA LYS A 472 -27.16 -25.91 -0.62
C LYS A 472 -27.57 -24.47 -0.91
N MET A 473 -27.59 -24.09 -2.19
CA MET A 473 -28.02 -22.76 -2.62
C MET A 473 -29.50 -22.54 -2.35
N SER A 474 -29.86 -21.30 -2.04
CA SER A 474 -31.27 -20.94 -1.90
C SER A 474 -32.03 -21.05 -3.23
N ALA A 475 -33.36 -21.22 -3.18
CA ALA A 475 -34.19 -21.30 -4.38
C ALA A 475 -34.08 -20.04 -5.27
N GLU A 476 -33.87 -18.88 -4.67
CA GLU A 476 -33.71 -17.61 -5.40
C GLU A 476 -32.37 -17.54 -6.15
N GLU A 477 -31.31 -18.02 -5.52
CA GLU A 477 -29.97 -18.07 -6.13
C GLU A 477 -29.92 -19.15 -7.22
N ALA A 478 -30.45 -20.36 -6.96
CA ALA A 478 -30.44 -21.48 -7.90
C ALA A 478 -31.20 -21.20 -9.21
N LYS A 479 -32.21 -20.30 -9.18
CA LYS A 479 -32.93 -19.86 -10.40
C LYS A 479 -32.05 -19.15 -11.42
N ASN A 480 -30.96 -18.54 -10.97
CA ASN A 480 -30.04 -17.84 -11.87
C ASN A 480 -29.09 -18.80 -12.59
N TYR A 481 -29.00 -20.05 -12.13
CA TYR A 481 -28.04 -21.03 -12.61
C TYR A 481 -28.75 -22.32 -13.02
N PRO A 482 -29.46 -22.34 -14.16
CA PRO A 482 -30.21 -23.52 -14.60
C PRO A 482 -29.28 -24.69 -14.91
N LEU A 483 -29.71 -25.89 -14.50
CA LEU A 483 -29.04 -27.13 -14.91
C LEU A 483 -29.40 -27.48 -16.35
N SER A 484 -28.46 -28.11 -17.06
CA SER A 484 -28.67 -28.62 -18.42
C SER A 484 -29.80 -29.62 -18.48
N THR A 485 -30.35 -29.85 -19.68
CA THR A 485 -31.20 -31.01 -19.94
C THR A 485 -30.41 -32.27 -19.64
N PRO A 486 -30.96 -33.25 -18.89
CA PRO A 486 -30.25 -34.46 -18.53
C PRO A 486 -29.73 -35.22 -19.74
N VAL A 487 -28.48 -35.64 -19.68
CA VAL A 487 -27.87 -36.58 -20.61
C VAL A 487 -28.03 -37.99 -20.01
N LEU A 488 -28.78 -38.86 -20.71
CA LEU A 488 -29.02 -40.22 -20.28
C LEU A 488 -28.05 -41.17 -20.95
N THR A 489 -27.50 -42.10 -20.18
CA THR A 489 -26.68 -43.23 -20.72
C THR A 489 -27.13 -44.55 -20.10
N GLY A 490 -27.09 -45.61 -20.90
CA GLY A 490 -27.56 -46.96 -20.50
C GLY A 490 -28.97 -47.25 -20.96
N ALA A 491 -29.91 -47.44 -20.02
CA ALA A 491 -31.30 -47.71 -20.35
C ALA A 491 -32.01 -46.49 -21.00
N GLU A 492 -32.85 -46.74 -22.00
CA GLU A 492 -33.67 -45.69 -22.62
C GLU A 492 -34.99 -45.58 -21.87
N VAL A 493 -35.31 -44.40 -21.35
CA VAL A 493 -36.55 -44.09 -20.61
C VAL A 493 -37.13 -42.74 -21.02
N GLU A 494 -38.46 -42.66 -21.01
CA GLU A 494 -39.13 -41.36 -21.06
C GLU A 494 -39.07 -40.71 -19.65
N TYR A 495 -38.97 -39.38 -19.58
CA TYR A 495 -38.87 -38.66 -18.29
C TYR A 495 -39.51 -37.29 -18.35
N GLU A 496 -39.83 -36.73 -17.17
CA GLU A 496 -40.06 -35.33 -16.94
C GLU A 496 -38.83 -34.68 -16.34
N TRP A 497 -38.56 -33.43 -16.75
CA TRP A 497 -37.49 -32.61 -16.25
C TRP A 497 -37.99 -31.19 -16.06
N TYR A 498 -37.96 -30.67 -14.83
CA TYR A 498 -38.43 -29.32 -14.50
C TYR A 498 -37.78 -28.83 -13.22
N GLN A 499 -37.76 -27.50 -13.03
CA GLN A 499 -37.32 -26.88 -11.78
C GLN A 499 -38.55 -26.64 -10.88
N ASP A 500 -38.45 -27.03 -9.63
CA ASP A 500 -39.42 -26.74 -8.59
C ASP A 500 -39.27 -25.27 -8.15
N GLU A 501 -40.34 -24.48 -8.24
CA GLU A 501 -40.31 -23.04 -7.97
C GLU A 501 -40.12 -22.71 -6.49
N GLU A 502 -40.50 -23.58 -5.56
CA GLU A 502 -40.38 -23.34 -4.13
C GLU A 502 -38.99 -23.73 -3.59
N SER A 503 -38.48 -24.88 -3.99
CA SER A 503 -37.19 -25.38 -3.52
C SER A 503 -36.01 -24.94 -4.36
N GLY A 504 -36.25 -24.57 -5.64
CA GLY A 504 -35.19 -24.30 -6.62
C GLY A 504 -34.47 -25.53 -7.14
N GLU A 505 -34.90 -26.72 -6.72
CA GLU A 505 -34.34 -28.01 -7.13
C GLU A 505 -34.79 -28.40 -8.54
N TRP A 506 -33.97 -29.15 -9.22
CA TRP A 506 -34.31 -29.75 -10.52
C TRP A 506 -34.76 -31.18 -10.34
N ILE A 507 -35.93 -31.52 -10.87
CA ILE A 507 -36.59 -32.81 -10.67
C ILE A 507 -36.51 -33.63 -11.94
N PHE A 508 -35.91 -34.83 -11.81
CA PHE A 508 -35.93 -35.86 -12.81
C PHE A 508 -36.92 -36.97 -12.37
N LYS A 509 -37.88 -37.29 -13.24
CA LYS A 509 -38.88 -38.32 -12.99
C LYS A 509 -39.02 -39.24 -14.20
N PRO A 510 -38.57 -40.53 -14.15
CA PRO A 510 -38.81 -41.47 -15.21
C PRO A 510 -40.31 -41.74 -15.36
N LYS A 511 -40.76 -42.04 -16.59
CA LYS A 511 -42.15 -42.25 -16.90
C LYS A 511 -42.40 -43.43 -17.83
N GLY A 512 -43.65 -43.95 -17.78
CA GLY A 512 -44.17 -44.96 -18.69
C GLY A 512 -43.55 -46.33 -18.50
N GLU A 513 -43.24 -47.00 -19.62
CA GLU A 513 -42.63 -48.32 -19.66
C GLU A 513 -41.40 -48.29 -20.60
N THR A 514 -40.45 -49.17 -20.36
CA THR A 514 -39.26 -49.34 -21.23
C THR A 514 -39.00 -50.80 -21.51
N ASP A 515 -38.44 -51.08 -22.66
CA ASP A 515 -37.92 -52.40 -22.99
C ASP A 515 -36.46 -52.59 -22.55
N SER A 516 -35.80 -51.53 -22.11
CA SER A 516 -34.42 -51.53 -21.63
C SER A 516 -34.33 -52.00 -20.17
N THR A 517 -33.26 -52.73 -19.85
CA THR A 517 -32.89 -53.10 -18.48
C THR A 517 -31.43 -52.77 -18.23
N GLY A 518 -31.04 -52.62 -16.96
CA GLY A 518 -29.68 -52.31 -16.52
C GLY A 518 -29.55 -50.90 -15.95
N THR A 519 -28.34 -50.41 -15.90
CA THR A 519 -28.04 -49.14 -15.29
C THR A 519 -28.43 -47.97 -16.20
N LEU A 520 -29.23 -47.07 -15.70
CA LEU A 520 -29.51 -45.74 -16.28
C LEU A 520 -28.72 -44.71 -15.50
N THR A 521 -27.81 -44.01 -16.16
CA THR A 521 -27.11 -42.84 -15.56
C THR A 521 -27.73 -41.56 -16.06
N VAL A 522 -28.09 -40.68 -15.12
CA VAL A 522 -28.64 -39.34 -15.37
C VAL A 522 -27.54 -38.34 -15.04
N TYR A 523 -26.99 -37.66 -16.03
CA TYR A 523 -25.96 -36.63 -15.87
C TYR A 523 -26.54 -35.26 -16.14
N VAL A 524 -26.20 -34.28 -15.28
CA VAL A 524 -26.60 -32.87 -15.39
C VAL A 524 -25.42 -32.00 -15.05
N GLU A 525 -25.39 -30.79 -15.63
CA GLU A 525 -24.33 -29.80 -15.40
C GLU A 525 -24.84 -28.38 -15.48
N ASN A 526 -24.06 -27.45 -14.90
CA ASN A 526 -24.14 -26.03 -15.15
C ASN A 526 -22.75 -25.58 -15.64
N GLU A 527 -22.67 -25.15 -16.90
CA GLU A 527 -21.41 -24.74 -17.54
C GLU A 527 -20.85 -23.46 -16.92
N GLU A 528 -21.71 -22.52 -16.50
CA GLU A 528 -21.30 -21.22 -15.93
C GLU A 528 -20.59 -21.39 -14.58
N LEU A 529 -21.07 -22.32 -13.75
CA LEU A 529 -20.49 -22.62 -12.43
C LEU A 529 -19.45 -23.75 -12.48
N GLU A 530 -19.19 -24.31 -13.66
CA GLU A 530 -18.33 -25.52 -13.83
C GLU A 530 -18.75 -26.67 -12.91
N ALA A 531 -20.05 -26.79 -12.62
CA ALA A 531 -20.60 -27.76 -11.68
C ALA A 531 -21.33 -28.87 -12.42
N SER A 532 -21.09 -30.10 -12.03
CA SER A 532 -21.80 -31.28 -12.60
C SER A 532 -22.15 -32.29 -11.53
N GLY A 533 -23.16 -33.10 -11.83
CA GLY A 533 -23.60 -34.19 -10.97
C GLY A 533 -24.22 -35.30 -11.78
N GLN A 534 -24.23 -36.51 -11.23
CA GLN A 534 -24.88 -37.64 -11.83
C GLN A 534 -25.57 -38.50 -10.78
N GLU A 535 -26.64 -39.18 -11.22
CA GLU A 535 -27.33 -40.17 -10.42
C GLU A 535 -27.55 -41.44 -11.22
N VAL A 536 -27.68 -42.56 -10.51
CA VAL A 536 -27.80 -43.89 -11.14
C VAL A 536 -29.09 -44.57 -10.72
N ILE A 537 -29.87 -45.01 -11.70
CA ILE A 537 -31.09 -45.80 -11.50
C ILE A 537 -30.86 -47.21 -12.05
N GLU A 538 -31.22 -48.23 -11.29
CA GLU A 538 -31.24 -49.62 -11.79
C GLU A 538 -32.63 -49.95 -12.36
N VAL A 539 -32.70 -50.15 -13.68
CA VAL A 539 -33.93 -50.60 -14.34
C VAL A 539 -33.96 -52.12 -14.34
N ILE A 540 -34.78 -52.70 -13.49
CA ILE A 540 -34.89 -54.16 -13.35
C ILE A 540 -36.02 -54.72 -14.20
N PRO A 541 -35.93 -56.02 -14.63
CA PRO A 541 -36.92 -56.63 -15.47
C PRO A 541 -38.32 -56.63 -14.84
N LYS A 542 -39.35 -56.48 -15.68
CA LYS A 542 -40.72 -56.68 -15.26
C LYS A 542 -40.99 -58.10 -14.78
N ILE A 543 -41.89 -58.21 -13.81
CA ILE A 543 -42.29 -59.54 -13.34
C ILE A 543 -43.31 -60.09 -14.30
N HIS A 544 -43.03 -61.27 -14.81
CA HIS A 544 -43.97 -62.04 -15.61
C HIS A 544 -44.71 -63.04 -14.72
N TYR A 545 -46.02 -62.86 -14.63
CA TYR A 545 -46.85 -63.76 -13.90
C TYR A 545 -47.40 -64.79 -14.85
N GLN A 546 -47.29 -66.06 -14.49
CA GLN A 546 -47.91 -67.18 -15.21
C GLN A 546 -49.02 -67.79 -14.33
N ILE A 547 -50.19 -67.95 -14.90
CA ILE A 547 -51.28 -68.60 -14.20
C ILE A 547 -51.21 -70.09 -14.57
N ILE A 548 -50.93 -70.90 -13.59
CA ILE A 548 -50.87 -72.34 -13.77
C ILE A 548 -52.06 -72.99 -13.07
N GLN A 549 -52.82 -73.81 -13.81
CA GLN A 549 -53.85 -74.57 -13.20
C GLN A 549 -53.22 -75.76 -12.40
N THR A 550 -53.49 -75.76 -11.08
CA THR A 550 -52.89 -76.73 -10.13
C THR A 550 -53.86 -77.89 -9.73
N GLY A 551 -55.11 -77.79 -10.11
CA GLY A 551 -56.11 -78.78 -9.76
C GLY A 551 -57.31 -78.78 -10.68
N GLY A 552 -58.17 -79.81 -10.60
CA GLY A 552 -59.37 -79.94 -11.40
C GLY A 552 -59.16 -80.44 -12.82
N GLN A 553 -58.26 -81.41 -13.02
CA GLN A 553 -58.04 -82.03 -14.32
C GLN A 553 -59.28 -82.85 -14.80
N ASP A 554 -59.58 -82.72 -16.09
CA ASP A 554 -60.68 -83.40 -16.73
C ASP A 554 -62.09 -83.14 -16.19
N ALA A 555 -62.34 -81.87 -16.03
CA ALA A 555 -63.64 -81.37 -15.56
C ALA A 555 -64.72 -81.53 -16.63
N SER A 556 -65.08 -82.74 -16.90
CA SER A 556 -66.32 -83.04 -17.60
C SER A 556 -67.33 -83.57 -16.59
N VAL A 557 -68.42 -82.84 -16.39
CA VAL A 557 -69.48 -83.26 -15.46
C VAL A 557 -70.82 -83.14 -16.15
N GLY A 558 -71.65 -84.19 -15.90
CA GLY A 558 -73.05 -84.18 -16.47
C GLY A 558 -73.83 -82.99 -15.98
N GLN A 559 -74.73 -82.45 -16.82
CA GLN A 559 -75.50 -81.24 -16.56
C GLN A 559 -76.22 -81.20 -15.21
N THR A 560 -76.59 -82.39 -14.73
CA THR A 560 -77.32 -82.54 -13.43
C THR A 560 -76.39 -82.70 -12.22
N ALA A 561 -75.08 -82.77 -12.42
CA ALA A 561 -74.07 -83.01 -11.38
C ALA A 561 -73.16 -81.78 -11.14
N LEU A 562 -73.45 -80.61 -11.67
CA LEU A 562 -72.60 -79.45 -11.60
C LEU A 562 -72.18 -79.04 -10.14
N GLY A 563 -73.07 -79.30 -9.17
CA GLY A 563 -72.74 -79.05 -7.76
C GLY A 563 -71.76 -80.02 -7.09
N ARG A 564 -71.30 -81.05 -7.83
CA ARG A 564 -70.32 -82.07 -7.36
C ARG A 564 -68.95 -81.86 -8.02
N MET A 565 -68.80 -80.86 -8.80
CA MET A 565 -67.56 -80.56 -9.47
C MET A 565 -66.49 -80.18 -8.47
N GLU A 566 -65.28 -80.74 -8.59
CA GLU A 566 -64.14 -80.28 -7.76
C GLU A 566 -63.71 -78.86 -8.15
N PRO A 567 -63.32 -78.09 -7.21
CA PRO A 567 -62.85 -76.71 -7.48
C PRO A 567 -61.63 -76.72 -8.43
N ILE A 568 -61.66 -75.85 -9.43
CA ILE A 568 -60.51 -75.62 -10.27
C ILE A 568 -59.61 -74.62 -9.52
N SER A 569 -58.42 -75.04 -9.20
CA SER A 569 -57.44 -74.22 -8.51
C SER A 569 -56.40 -73.70 -9.50
N PHE A 570 -56.08 -72.44 -9.36
CA PHE A 570 -55.03 -71.75 -10.11
C PHE A 570 -54.00 -71.15 -9.11
N GLN A 571 -52.75 -71.19 -9.51
CA GLN A 571 -51.67 -70.53 -8.80
C GLN A 571 -51.03 -69.51 -9.72
N ILE A 572 -50.72 -68.27 -9.18
CA ILE A 572 -49.88 -67.32 -9.86
C ILE A 572 -48.45 -67.64 -9.50
N THR A 573 -47.59 -67.80 -10.47
CA THR A 573 -46.14 -68.04 -10.32
C THR A 573 -45.36 -67.03 -11.11
#